data_01cb8e4aca80d40439cce0a6d1965407
#
_entry.id   01cb8e4aca80d40439cce0a6d1965407
#
_cell.length_a   1.000
_cell.length_b   1.000
_cell.length_c   1.000
_cell.angle_alpha   90.00
_cell.angle_beta   90.00
_cell.angle_gamma   90.00
#
_symmetry.space_group_name_H-M   'P 1'
#
loop_
_entity.id
_entity.type
_entity.pdbx_description
1 polymer ?
#
loop_
_entity_poly.entity_id
_entity_poly.type
_entity_poly.pdbx_seq_one_letter_code
_entity_poly.pdbx_strand_id
1 'polypeptide(L)'
;SDPEKRFKQYPHEFSGGMRQRVVIAIAVACSPKILICDEPTTALDVTIQAQILQLLKEMRFKYDLTIVMITHDLGVVANIADRVAVMYAGDIVEIGTADEIYYDPRHPYTWALLSSMPQMGVKGEDLFNIVGTPPNLFAEIRGDAFAPRNPQALKIDFVKRPPYFEVTPTHKAKTWLLDPRAPKIEPPAAVKMLREEGL
;
A
#
# COMPACT_ATOMS: atom_id res chain seq x y z
N SER A 1 -28.34 8.60 -14.88
CA SER A 1 -29.56 8.87 -15.65
C SER A 1 -29.64 10.36 -15.95
N ASP A 2 -30.11 10.72 -17.14
CA ASP A 2 -30.21 12.08 -17.70
C ASP A 2 -28.84 12.76 -17.97
N PRO A 3 -28.14 12.34 -19.04
CA PRO A 3 -26.84 12.91 -19.42
C PRO A 3 -26.91 14.40 -19.77
N GLU A 4 -28.00 14.82 -20.44
CA GLU A 4 -28.18 16.22 -20.88
C GLU A 4 -28.30 17.19 -19.71
N LYS A 5 -29.02 16.80 -18.66
CA LYS A 5 -29.12 17.56 -17.42
C LYS A 5 -27.77 17.59 -16.71
N ARG A 6 -27.05 16.47 -16.63
CA ARG A 6 -25.75 16.36 -15.98
C ARG A 6 -24.69 17.20 -16.66
N PHE A 7 -24.71 17.25 -17.98
CA PHE A 7 -23.74 18.04 -18.75
C PHE A 7 -23.79 19.56 -18.46
N LYS A 8 -24.93 20.05 -17.98
CA LYS A 8 -25.12 21.47 -17.63
C LYS A 8 -24.83 21.80 -16.16
N GLN A 9 -24.55 20.78 -15.34
CA GLN A 9 -24.31 20.96 -13.91
C GLN A 9 -22.87 21.38 -13.61
N TYR A 10 -22.72 22.14 -12.53
CA TYR A 10 -21.42 22.51 -11.99
C TYR A 10 -20.85 21.40 -11.07
N PRO A 11 -19.52 21.34 -10.88
CA PRO A 11 -18.88 20.31 -10.06
C PRO A 11 -19.43 20.21 -8.61
N HIS A 12 -19.86 21.31 -8.02
CA HIS A 12 -20.44 21.34 -6.67
C HIS A 12 -21.83 20.70 -6.57
N GLU A 13 -22.52 20.50 -7.69
CA GLU A 13 -23.82 19.86 -7.75
C GLU A 13 -23.70 18.32 -7.85
N PHE A 14 -22.47 17.80 -8.02
CA PHE A 14 -22.19 16.37 -8.06
C PHE A 14 -21.85 15.82 -6.68
N SER A 15 -22.30 14.60 -6.37
CA SER A 15 -21.79 13.85 -5.21
C SER A 15 -20.30 13.51 -5.38
N GLY A 16 -19.63 13.14 -4.29
CA GLY A 16 -18.21 12.74 -4.32
C GLY A 16 -17.94 11.65 -5.36
N GLY A 17 -18.71 10.56 -5.35
CA GLY A 17 -18.57 9.47 -6.30
C GLY A 17 -18.88 9.86 -7.75
N MET A 18 -19.80 10.82 -7.97
CA MET A 18 -20.04 11.34 -9.31
C MET A 18 -18.85 12.18 -9.82
N ARG A 19 -18.29 13.05 -8.98
CA ARG A 19 -17.08 13.80 -9.32
C ARG A 19 -15.93 12.87 -9.67
N GLN A 20 -15.72 11.82 -8.86
CA GLN A 20 -14.68 10.83 -9.11
C GLN A 20 -14.84 10.12 -10.45
N ARG A 21 -16.07 9.74 -10.82
CA ARG A 21 -16.36 9.13 -12.13
C ARG A 21 -16.09 10.09 -13.30
N VAL A 22 -16.35 11.39 -13.12
CA VAL A 22 -16.00 12.41 -14.13
C VAL A 22 -14.49 12.53 -14.28
N VAL A 23 -13.73 12.58 -13.17
CA VAL A 23 -12.26 12.62 -13.20
C VAL A 23 -11.69 11.38 -13.91
N ILE A 24 -12.20 10.19 -13.60
CA ILE A 24 -11.81 8.95 -14.29
C ILE A 24 -12.14 9.04 -15.79
N ALA A 25 -13.33 9.52 -16.15
CA ALA A 25 -13.71 9.66 -17.55
C ALA A 25 -12.77 10.61 -18.32
N ILE A 26 -12.37 11.72 -17.72
CA ILE A 26 -11.38 12.66 -18.27
C ILE A 26 -10.03 11.96 -18.46
N ALA A 27 -9.55 11.22 -17.45
CA ALA A 27 -8.26 10.55 -17.48
C ALA A 27 -8.16 9.48 -18.59
N VAL A 28 -9.28 8.81 -18.91
CA VAL A 28 -9.30 7.76 -19.93
C VAL A 28 -9.72 8.25 -21.33
N ALA A 29 -10.16 9.50 -21.47
CA ALA A 29 -10.65 10.05 -22.73
C ALA A 29 -9.64 9.94 -23.89
N CYS A 30 -8.33 9.99 -23.58
CA CYS A 30 -7.24 9.85 -24.55
C CYS A 30 -6.75 8.42 -24.75
N SER A 31 -7.48 7.40 -24.27
CA SER A 31 -7.12 5.99 -24.35
C SER A 31 -5.67 5.71 -23.90
N PRO A 32 -5.29 6.08 -22.67
CA PRO A 32 -3.93 5.87 -22.17
C PRO A 32 -3.64 4.37 -22.02
N LYS A 33 -2.37 3.99 -22.05
CA LYS A 33 -1.93 2.62 -21.69
C LYS A 33 -1.70 2.48 -20.17
N ILE A 34 -1.38 3.57 -19.49
CA ILE A 34 -1.10 3.62 -18.06
C ILE A 34 -2.01 4.65 -17.42
N LEU A 35 -2.72 4.26 -16.38
CA LEU A 35 -3.56 5.13 -15.56
C LEU A 35 -2.96 5.22 -14.16
N ILE A 36 -2.59 6.43 -13.73
CA ILE A 36 -2.11 6.69 -12.38
C ILE A 36 -3.28 7.20 -11.54
N CYS A 37 -3.59 6.49 -10.47
CA CYS A 37 -4.66 6.81 -9.53
C CYS A 37 -4.03 7.18 -8.19
N ASP A 38 -4.00 8.47 -7.88
CA ASP A 38 -3.49 8.98 -6.61
C ASP A 38 -4.66 9.16 -5.64
N GLU A 39 -4.72 8.30 -4.62
CA GLU A 39 -5.79 8.25 -3.61
C GLU A 39 -7.23 8.28 -4.18
N PRO A 40 -7.57 7.40 -5.14
CA PRO A 40 -8.81 7.55 -5.92
C PRO A 40 -10.08 7.34 -5.12
N THR A 41 -10.00 6.84 -3.90
CA THR A 41 -11.14 6.53 -3.03
C THR A 41 -11.18 7.35 -1.75
N THR A 42 -10.22 8.26 -1.55
CA THR A 42 -10.16 9.13 -0.37
C THR A 42 -11.40 10.00 -0.28
N ALA A 43 -11.94 10.17 0.93
CA ALA A 43 -13.16 10.92 1.24
C ALA A 43 -14.45 10.38 0.57
N LEU A 44 -14.48 9.13 0.14
CA LEU A 44 -15.68 8.42 -0.31
C LEU A 44 -16.19 7.47 0.78
N ASP A 45 -17.50 7.29 0.86
CA ASP A 45 -18.07 6.24 1.70
C ASP A 45 -17.73 4.85 1.15
N VAL A 46 -17.77 3.83 2.01
CA VAL A 46 -17.36 2.45 1.70
C VAL A 46 -18.08 1.88 0.47
N THR A 47 -19.36 2.20 0.31
CA THR A 47 -20.16 1.70 -0.82
C THR A 47 -19.71 2.31 -2.13
N ILE A 48 -19.50 3.62 -2.15
CA ILE A 48 -19.01 4.33 -3.34
C ILE A 48 -17.56 3.94 -3.65
N GLN A 49 -16.71 3.78 -2.62
CA GLN A 49 -15.35 3.26 -2.77
C GLN A 49 -15.35 1.92 -3.51
N ALA A 50 -16.16 0.95 -3.05
CA ALA A 50 -16.27 -0.35 -3.72
C ALA A 50 -16.70 -0.24 -5.19
N GLN A 51 -17.65 0.66 -5.49
CA GLN A 51 -18.12 0.90 -6.87
C GLN A 51 -17.01 1.52 -7.76
N ILE A 52 -16.20 2.43 -7.23
CA ILE A 52 -15.07 3.01 -7.98
C ILE A 52 -13.99 1.97 -8.25
N LEU A 53 -13.66 1.13 -7.25
CA LEU A 53 -12.70 0.05 -7.43
C LEU A 53 -13.17 -0.97 -8.47
N GLN A 54 -14.46 -1.33 -8.43
CA GLN A 54 -15.05 -2.21 -9.43
C GLN A 54 -14.98 -1.60 -10.84
N LEU A 55 -15.31 -0.30 -10.97
CA LEU A 55 -15.19 0.43 -12.23
C LEU A 55 -13.76 0.39 -12.77
N LEU A 56 -12.75 0.64 -11.93
CA LEU A 56 -11.34 0.58 -12.32
C LEU A 56 -10.93 -0.82 -12.78
N LYS A 57 -11.39 -1.88 -12.10
CA LYS A 57 -11.17 -3.28 -12.53
C LYS A 57 -11.78 -3.54 -13.92
N GLU A 58 -13.02 -3.16 -14.12
CA GLU A 58 -13.70 -3.34 -15.43
C GLU A 58 -12.98 -2.58 -16.55
N MET A 59 -12.55 -1.36 -16.28
CA MET A 59 -11.82 -0.55 -17.25
C MET A 59 -10.44 -1.13 -17.57
N ARG A 60 -9.73 -1.69 -16.59
CA ARG A 60 -8.47 -2.39 -16.80
C ARG A 60 -8.61 -3.47 -17.86
N PHE A 61 -9.61 -4.34 -17.72
CA PHE A 61 -9.86 -5.42 -18.70
C PHE A 61 -10.39 -4.91 -20.04
N LYS A 62 -11.32 -3.96 -20.01
CA LYS A 62 -11.97 -3.46 -21.22
C LYS A 62 -11.04 -2.68 -22.14
N TYR A 63 -10.10 -1.93 -21.56
CA TYR A 63 -9.21 -1.02 -22.30
C TYR A 63 -7.73 -1.46 -22.26
N ASP A 64 -7.44 -2.65 -21.72
CA ASP A 64 -6.08 -3.17 -21.54
C ASP A 64 -5.14 -2.17 -20.84
N LEU A 65 -5.62 -1.63 -19.73
CA LEU A 65 -4.92 -0.61 -18.97
C LEU A 65 -3.97 -1.22 -17.94
N THR A 66 -2.78 -0.65 -17.82
CA THR A 66 -1.96 -0.79 -16.60
C THR A 66 -2.37 0.28 -15.60
N ILE A 67 -2.77 -0.12 -14.39
CA ILE A 67 -3.16 0.81 -13.33
C ILE A 67 -2.04 0.89 -12.28
N VAL A 68 -1.53 2.09 -12.03
CA VAL A 68 -0.65 2.39 -10.89
C VAL A 68 -1.50 3.09 -9.83
N MET A 69 -1.75 2.42 -8.72
CA MET A 69 -2.56 2.96 -7.63
C MET A 69 -1.69 3.38 -6.45
N ILE A 70 -1.86 4.60 -5.99
CA ILE A 70 -1.25 5.13 -4.78
C ILE A 70 -2.35 5.22 -3.73
N THR A 71 -2.17 4.55 -2.60
CA THR A 71 -3.14 4.53 -1.49
C THR A 71 -2.48 4.14 -0.19
N HIS A 72 -3.05 4.56 0.92
CA HIS A 72 -2.70 4.11 2.26
C HIS A 72 -3.66 3.03 2.79
N ASP A 73 -4.68 2.66 2.03
CA ASP A 73 -5.68 1.66 2.42
C ASP A 73 -5.25 0.27 1.94
N LEU A 74 -4.76 -0.54 2.88
CA LEU A 74 -4.32 -1.92 2.61
C LEU A 74 -5.47 -2.81 2.14
N GLY A 75 -6.71 -2.57 2.60
CA GLY A 75 -7.88 -3.31 2.14
C GLY A 75 -8.18 -3.07 0.67
N VAL A 76 -7.97 -1.83 0.19
CA VAL A 76 -8.05 -1.50 -1.24
C VAL A 76 -6.99 -2.24 -2.03
N VAL A 77 -5.74 -2.21 -1.56
CA VAL A 77 -4.61 -2.88 -2.23
C VAL A 77 -4.86 -4.37 -2.35
N ALA A 78 -5.27 -5.05 -1.27
CA ALA A 78 -5.57 -6.49 -1.27
C ALA A 78 -6.62 -6.90 -2.33
N ASN A 79 -7.57 -6.00 -2.63
CA ASN A 79 -8.65 -6.28 -3.55
C ASN A 79 -8.32 -6.07 -5.04
N ILE A 80 -7.33 -5.24 -5.37
CA ILE A 80 -7.12 -4.79 -6.76
C ILE A 80 -5.71 -5.02 -7.30
N ALA A 81 -4.70 -5.10 -6.43
CA ALA A 81 -3.31 -5.13 -6.85
C ALA A 81 -2.85 -6.55 -7.22
N ASP A 82 -2.13 -6.67 -8.34
CA ASP A 82 -1.35 -7.88 -8.65
C ASP A 82 0.02 -7.82 -7.99
N ARG A 83 0.60 -6.61 -7.91
CA ARG A 83 1.89 -6.33 -7.29
C ARG A 83 1.80 -5.14 -6.36
N VAL A 84 2.55 -5.18 -5.28
CA VAL A 84 2.58 -4.13 -4.25
C VAL A 84 4.00 -3.65 -4.06
N ALA A 85 4.18 -2.34 -3.99
CA ALA A 85 5.40 -1.68 -3.56
C ALA A 85 5.10 -0.90 -2.28
N VAL A 86 5.68 -1.31 -1.17
CA VAL A 86 5.58 -0.62 0.12
C VAL A 86 6.61 0.49 0.16
N MET A 87 6.16 1.71 0.40
CA MET A 87 7.01 2.90 0.41
C MET A 87 7.08 3.51 1.81
N TYR A 88 8.28 3.89 2.24
CA TYR A 88 8.52 4.62 3.46
C TYR A 88 9.55 5.72 3.25
N ALA A 89 9.24 6.93 3.70
CA ALA A 89 10.15 8.08 3.61
C ALA A 89 10.75 8.33 2.20
N GLY A 90 9.93 8.13 1.15
CA GLY A 90 10.34 8.35 -0.24
C GLY A 90 11.13 7.19 -0.88
N ASP A 91 11.36 6.08 -0.16
CA ASP A 91 12.03 4.89 -0.69
C ASP A 91 11.09 3.68 -0.72
N ILE A 92 11.23 2.83 -1.75
CA ILE A 92 10.53 1.54 -1.79
C ILE A 92 11.31 0.57 -0.89
N VAL A 93 10.70 0.17 0.22
CA VAL A 93 11.31 -0.70 1.23
C VAL A 93 11.03 -2.18 0.99
N GLU A 94 9.92 -2.49 0.34
CA GLU A 94 9.55 -3.86 -0.02
C GLU A 94 8.71 -3.86 -1.29
N ILE A 95 8.90 -4.87 -2.16
CA ILE A 95 8.13 -5.04 -3.40
C ILE A 95 7.93 -6.54 -3.68
N GLY A 96 6.72 -6.93 -4.03
CA GLY A 96 6.37 -8.31 -4.35
C GLY A 96 5.02 -8.41 -5.05
N THR A 97 4.54 -9.64 -5.24
CA THR A 97 3.13 -9.87 -5.56
C THR A 97 2.26 -9.50 -4.35
N ALA A 98 0.97 -9.30 -4.55
CA ALA A 98 0.05 -9.04 -3.44
C ALA A 98 0.15 -10.14 -2.38
N ASP A 99 0.13 -11.41 -2.79
CA ASP A 99 0.23 -12.57 -1.88
C ASP A 99 1.54 -12.56 -1.08
N GLU A 100 2.69 -12.27 -1.72
CA GLU A 100 3.98 -12.21 -1.03
C GLU A 100 4.00 -11.11 0.04
N ILE A 101 3.42 -9.94 -0.26
CA ILE A 101 3.40 -8.81 0.68
C ILE A 101 2.40 -9.04 1.83
N TYR A 102 1.27 -9.70 1.57
CA TYR A 102 0.27 -9.95 2.62
C TYR A 102 0.58 -11.18 3.46
N TYR A 103 1.06 -12.27 2.86
CA TYR A 103 1.23 -13.55 3.54
C TYR A 103 2.69 -13.87 3.89
N ASP A 104 3.68 -13.24 3.25
CA ASP A 104 5.11 -13.44 3.56
C ASP A 104 5.93 -12.13 3.59
N PRO A 105 5.44 -11.06 4.25
CA PRO A 105 6.15 -9.79 4.33
C PRO A 105 7.50 -9.95 5.03
N ARG A 106 8.50 -9.18 4.63
CA ARG A 106 9.88 -9.28 5.13
C ARG A 106 10.38 -8.01 5.80
N HIS A 107 9.86 -6.85 5.41
CA HIS A 107 10.28 -5.59 5.99
C HIS A 107 9.51 -5.28 7.29
N PRO A 108 10.19 -4.87 8.37
CA PRO A 108 9.51 -4.53 9.64
C PRO A 108 8.44 -3.45 9.54
N TYR A 109 8.57 -2.51 8.60
CA TYR A 109 7.52 -1.52 8.35
C TYR A 109 6.26 -2.17 7.76
N THR A 110 6.41 -3.12 6.84
CA THR A 110 5.28 -3.90 6.28
C THR A 110 4.58 -4.71 7.38
N TRP A 111 5.37 -5.33 8.29
CA TRP A 111 4.81 -6.02 9.45
C TRP A 111 3.96 -5.08 10.31
N ALA A 112 4.48 -3.87 10.57
CA ALA A 112 3.79 -2.87 11.35
C ALA A 112 2.49 -2.40 10.70
N LEU A 113 2.52 -2.16 9.38
CA LEU A 113 1.32 -1.78 8.60
C LEU A 113 0.25 -2.87 8.66
N LEU A 114 0.61 -4.12 8.39
CA LEU A 114 -0.33 -5.24 8.42
C LEU A 114 -0.88 -5.47 9.82
N SER A 115 -0.04 -5.40 10.86
CA SER A 115 -0.47 -5.54 12.26
C SER A 115 -1.37 -4.41 12.75
N SER A 116 -1.39 -3.27 12.07
CA SER A 116 -2.27 -2.14 12.40
C SER A 116 -3.66 -2.22 11.73
N MET A 117 -3.91 -3.25 10.90
CA MET A 117 -5.21 -3.45 10.26
C MET A 117 -6.26 -3.85 11.30
N PRO A 118 -7.47 -3.23 11.29
CA PRO A 118 -8.52 -3.54 12.27
C PRO A 118 -8.96 -5.02 12.28
N GLN A 119 -8.87 -5.70 11.13
CA GLN A 119 -9.22 -7.11 11.00
C GLN A 119 -8.21 -8.03 11.71
N MET A 120 -6.99 -7.54 11.95
CA MET A 120 -5.91 -8.28 12.60
C MET A 120 -5.88 -8.08 14.11
N GLY A 121 -6.74 -7.22 14.64
CA GLY A 121 -6.86 -6.96 16.08
C GLY A 121 -7.37 -8.21 16.81
N VAL A 122 -6.59 -8.73 17.75
CA VAL A 122 -7.07 -9.75 18.70
C VAL A 122 -8.06 -9.06 19.63
N LYS A 123 -9.25 -9.66 19.80
CA LYS A 123 -10.31 -9.08 20.61
C LYS A 123 -9.85 -8.90 22.07
N GLY A 124 -9.65 -7.64 22.49
CA GLY A 124 -9.18 -7.30 23.82
C GLY A 124 -7.71 -6.85 23.92
N GLU A 125 -6.97 -6.85 22.82
CA GLU A 125 -5.63 -6.25 22.75
C GLU A 125 -5.68 -4.92 21.99
N ASP A 126 -4.80 -3.99 22.37
CA ASP A 126 -4.63 -2.73 21.64
C ASP A 126 -4.06 -3.02 20.23
N LEU A 127 -4.58 -2.32 19.23
CA LEU A 127 -4.04 -2.38 17.87
C LEU A 127 -2.56 -1.97 17.89
N PHE A 128 -1.75 -2.71 17.14
CA PHE A 128 -0.33 -2.38 16.99
C PHE A 128 -0.17 -0.95 16.47
N ASN A 129 0.54 -0.13 17.23
CA ASN A 129 0.83 1.24 16.86
C ASN A 129 2.32 1.43 16.62
N ILE A 130 2.65 2.06 15.48
CA ILE A 130 4.04 2.38 15.14
C ILE A 130 4.47 3.60 15.97
N VAL A 131 5.27 3.37 17.00
CA VAL A 131 5.75 4.40 17.93
C VAL A 131 6.67 5.40 17.21
N GLY A 132 6.65 6.65 17.65
CA GLY A 132 7.52 7.72 17.15
C GLY A 132 6.98 8.44 15.92
N THR A 133 7.69 9.45 15.45
CA THR A 133 7.34 10.27 14.29
C THR A 133 8.10 9.84 13.04
N PRO A 134 7.52 9.96 11.82
CA PRO A 134 8.27 9.79 10.58
C PRO A 134 9.50 10.70 10.54
N PRO A 135 10.57 10.30 9.82
CA PRO A 135 11.77 11.11 9.73
C PRO A 135 11.51 12.43 8.99
N ASN A 136 12.27 13.46 9.36
CA ASN A 136 12.28 14.70 8.61
C ASN A 136 12.99 14.47 7.26
N LEU A 137 12.23 14.56 6.16
CA LEU A 137 12.75 14.33 4.81
C LEU A 137 13.68 15.45 4.31
N PHE A 138 13.75 16.60 4.98
CA PHE A 138 14.72 17.66 4.68
C PHE A 138 16.09 17.39 5.32
N ALA A 139 16.18 16.42 6.23
CA ALA A 139 17.44 16.03 6.86
C ALA A 139 18.07 14.84 6.13
N GLU A 140 19.41 14.76 6.16
CA GLU A 140 20.12 13.60 5.61
C GLU A 140 19.83 12.34 6.44
N ILE A 141 19.24 11.32 5.78
CA ILE A 141 19.01 10.00 6.36
C ILE A 141 20.16 9.09 5.96
N ARG A 142 21.08 8.79 6.91
CA ARG A 142 22.28 7.99 6.65
C ARG A 142 22.03 6.49 6.58
N GLY A 143 21.18 5.98 7.46
CA GLY A 143 20.84 4.56 7.54
C GLY A 143 19.49 4.22 6.93
N ASP A 144 18.84 3.21 7.49
CA ASP A 144 17.45 2.89 7.21
C ASP A 144 16.54 3.95 7.85
N ALA A 145 15.67 4.56 7.03
CA ALA A 145 14.74 5.58 7.47
C ALA A 145 13.76 5.09 8.55
N PHE A 146 13.46 3.80 8.56
CA PHE A 146 12.56 3.18 9.55
C PHE A 146 13.27 2.78 10.84
N ALA A 147 14.60 2.70 10.87
CA ALA A 147 15.37 2.23 12.04
C ALA A 147 14.96 2.87 13.37
N PRO A 148 14.73 4.21 13.50
CA PRO A 148 14.32 4.82 14.76
C PRO A 148 12.95 4.37 15.29
N ARG A 149 12.13 3.78 14.43
CA ARG A 149 10.76 3.30 14.73
C ARG A 149 10.64 1.78 14.68
N ASN A 150 11.73 1.10 14.32
CA ASN A 150 11.80 -0.35 14.20
C ASN A 150 12.26 -0.97 15.52
N PRO A 151 11.41 -1.67 16.29
CA PRO A 151 11.82 -2.34 17.52
C PRO A 151 12.84 -3.46 17.30
N GLN A 152 12.98 -3.90 16.04
CA GLN A 152 13.92 -4.95 15.62
C GLN A 152 15.19 -4.38 14.97
N ALA A 153 15.41 -3.05 15.05
CA ALA A 153 16.55 -2.40 14.40
C ALA A 153 17.90 -2.93 14.91
N LEU A 154 18.78 -3.25 13.96
CA LEU A 154 20.16 -3.60 14.23
C LEU A 154 21.01 -2.33 14.27
N LYS A 155 22.18 -2.38 14.90
CA LYS A 155 23.11 -1.22 14.93
C LYS A 155 23.49 -0.72 13.53
N ILE A 156 23.55 -1.61 12.55
CA ILE A 156 23.88 -1.28 11.17
C ILE A 156 22.78 -0.45 10.50
N ASP A 157 21.50 -0.64 10.88
CA ASP A 157 20.36 0.12 10.34
C ASP A 157 20.51 1.64 10.56
N PHE A 158 21.20 2.06 11.62
CA PHE A 158 21.42 3.48 11.93
C PHE A 158 22.56 4.13 11.13
N VAL A 159 23.41 3.33 10.48
CA VAL A 159 24.63 3.85 9.82
C VAL A 159 24.70 3.54 8.34
N LYS A 160 24.02 2.49 7.87
CA LYS A 160 24.10 2.05 6.47
C LYS A 160 22.72 1.62 5.96
N ARG A 161 22.31 2.18 4.81
CA ARG A 161 21.08 1.77 4.14
C ARG A 161 21.16 0.30 3.72
N PRO A 162 20.12 -0.51 4.00
CA PRO A 162 20.07 -1.88 3.53
C PRO A 162 19.94 -1.93 2.00
N PRO A 163 20.64 -2.84 1.33
CA PRO A 163 20.38 -3.13 -0.08
C PRO A 163 19.07 -3.91 -0.23
N TYR A 164 18.60 -4.09 -1.46
CA TYR A 164 17.58 -5.10 -1.71
C TYR A 164 18.15 -6.50 -1.53
N PHE A 165 17.49 -7.28 -0.69
CA PHE A 165 17.66 -8.72 -0.61
C PHE A 165 16.54 -9.39 -1.40
N GLU A 166 16.88 -10.33 -2.27
CA GLU A 166 15.91 -11.14 -3.01
C GLU A 166 15.42 -12.27 -2.13
N VAL A 167 14.10 -12.33 -1.94
CA VAL A 167 13.40 -13.41 -1.21
C VAL A 167 12.90 -14.47 -2.20
N THR A 168 12.28 -13.98 -3.29
CA THR A 168 11.90 -14.76 -4.47
C THR A 168 12.24 -13.94 -5.72
N PRO A 169 12.10 -14.48 -6.94
CA PRO A 169 12.30 -13.71 -8.17
C PRO A 169 11.42 -12.45 -8.28
N THR A 170 10.27 -12.44 -7.61
CA THR A 170 9.30 -11.34 -7.62
C THR A 170 9.30 -10.50 -6.35
N HIS A 171 9.85 -11.03 -5.23
CA HIS A 171 9.83 -10.43 -3.90
C HIS A 171 11.21 -9.98 -3.45
N LYS A 172 11.33 -8.69 -3.12
CA LYS A 172 12.57 -8.06 -2.63
C LYS A 172 12.25 -7.13 -1.46
N ALA A 173 13.13 -7.09 -0.46
CA ALA A 173 12.99 -6.19 0.67
C ALA A 173 14.34 -5.54 1.06
N LYS A 174 14.27 -4.29 1.51
CA LYS A 174 15.42 -3.52 2.02
C LYS A 174 15.47 -3.62 3.53
N THR A 175 15.99 -4.70 4.06
CA THR A 175 16.19 -4.86 5.51
C THR A 175 17.41 -5.69 5.81
N TRP A 176 18.25 -5.24 6.75
CA TRP A 176 19.40 -6.03 7.21
C TRP A 176 19.00 -7.31 7.94
N LEU A 177 17.75 -7.49 8.32
CA LEU A 177 17.26 -8.75 8.90
C LEU A 177 17.33 -9.93 7.93
N LEU A 178 17.46 -9.68 6.63
CA LEU A 178 17.65 -10.70 5.59
C LEU A 178 19.11 -11.04 5.32
N ASP A 179 20.07 -10.32 5.92
CA ASP A 179 21.48 -10.68 5.82
C ASP A 179 21.73 -12.02 6.53
N PRO A 180 22.44 -12.97 5.93
CA PRO A 180 22.70 -14.30 6.54
C PRO A 180 23.35 -14.24 7.93
N ARG A 181 23.99 -13.12 8.28
CA ARG A 181 24.65 -12.89 9.58
C ARG A 181 23.70 -12.27 10.61
N ALA A 182 22.51 -11.82 10.18
CA ALA A 182 21.55 -11.22 11.08
C ALA A 182 20.94 -12.25 12.05
N PRO A 183 20.52 -11.83 13.25
CA PRO A 183 19.76 -12.71 14.13
C PRO A 183 18.43 -13.10 13.45
N LYS A 184 18.01 -14.34 13.63
CA LYS A 184 16.69 -14.78 13.18
C LYS A 184 15.63 -14.12 14.05
N ILE A 185 14.86 -13.22 13.45
CA ILE A 185 13.76 -12.51 14.11
C ILE A 185 12.46 -13.00 13.51
N GLU A 186 11.54 -13.38 14.38
CA GLU A 186 10.21 -13.81 14.02
C GLU A 186 9.31 -12.60 13.77
N PRO A 187 8.45 -12.62 12.73
CA PRO A 187 7.47 -11.57 12.54
C PRO A 187 6.45 -11.55 13.69
N PRO A 188 5.73 -10.43 13.91
CA PRO A 188 4.67 -10.33 14.90
C PRO A 188 3.60 -11.41 14.75
N ALA A 189 2.90 -11.75 15.83
CA ALA A 189 1.86 -12.78 15.85
C ALA A 189 0.78 -12.55 14.78
N ALA A 190 0.33 -11.31 14.60
CA ALA A 190 -0.64 -10.93 13.59
C ALA A 190 -0.18 -11.31 12.16
N VAL A 191 1.11 -11.10 11.84
CA VAL A 191 1.68 -11.49 10.53
C VAL A 191 1.79 -13.01 10.39
N LYS A 192 2.08 -13.73 11.48
CA LYS A 192 2.10 -15.20 11.46
C LYS A 192 0.71 -15.77 11.17
N MET A 193 -0.34 -15.20 11.76
CA MET A 193 -1.73 -15.61 11.49
C MET A 193 -2.08 -15.46 10.00
N LEU A 194 -1.70 -14.34 9.36
CA LEU A 194 -1.90 -14.14 7.92
C LEU A 194 -1.21 -15.23 7.08
N ARG A 195 -0.02 -15.66 7.48
CA ARG A 195 0.70 -16.76 6.79
C ARG A 195 -0.06 -18.08 6.88
N GLU A 196 -0.69 -18.37 8.01
CA GLU A 196 -1.45 -19.61 8.21
C GLU A 196 -2.79 -19.59 7.44
N GLU A 197 -3.40 -18.44 7.25
CA GLU A 197 -4.64 -18.25 6.48
C GLU A 197 -4.42 -18.25 4.96
N GLY A 198 -3.22 -17.90 4.49
CA GLY A 198 -2.85 -17.82 3.06
C GLY A 198 -2.30 -19.12 2.47
N LEU A 199 -2.13 -20.17 3.29
CA LEU A 199 -1.70 -21.51 2.90
C LEU A 199 -2.91 -22.45 2.84
#